data_0fed25fdc0be4fcf808c0b0321a689d4
#
_entry.id   0fed25fdc0be4fcf808c0b0321a689d4
#
_cell.length_a   1.000
_cell.length_b   1.000
_cell.length_c   1.000
_cell.angle_alpha   90.00
_cell.angle_beta   90.00
_cell.angle_gamma   90.00
#
_symmetry.space_group_name_H-M   'P 1'
#
loop_
_entity.id
_entity.type
_entity.pdbx_description
1 polymer ?
#
loop_
_entity_poly.entity_id
_entity_poly.type
_entity_poly.pdbx_seq_one_letter_code
_entity_poly.pdbx_strand_id
1 'polypeptide(L)'
;SELEAGKNVAMLTIGDPSVYSTYMYIHKRVMQAGFTAVMISGVPSFCAAAARLGISLGEMMDEIHIIPASYDVGDTVGYGGTCVYMKSGKKLAELIEVLRTGDAIRKKKMTVYGVTNCGMESERVYRGLDELTEAKGYLTIVIVKYS
;
A
#
# COMPACT_ATOMS: atom_id res chain seq x y z
N SER A 1 9.32 -25.64 20.55
CA SER A 1 8.77 -25.11 19.27
C SER A 1 9.15 -26.05 18.13
N GLU A 2 8.54 -25.90 16.95
CA GLU A 2 8.86 -26.72 15.76
C GLU A 2 10.33 -26.52 15.32
N LEU A 3 10.86 -25.31 15.49
CA LEU A 3 12.26 -25.00 15.19
C LEU A 3 13.23 -25.71 16.15
N GLU A 4 12.91 -25.80 17.43
CA GLU A 4 13.71 -26.57 18.42
C GLU A 4 13.71 -28.07 18.12
N ALA A 5 12.63 -28.55 17.51
CA ALA A 5 12.53 -29.94 17.02
C ALA A 5 13.27 -30.17 15.69
N GLY A 6 14.04 -29.19 15.21
CA GLY A 6 14.86 -29.28 13.97
C GLY A 6 14.03 -29.23 12.69
N LYS A 7 12.78 -28.76 12.73
CA LYS A 7 11.92 -28.66 11.55
C LYS A 7 12.09 -27.32 10.83
N ASN A 8 11.94 -27.33 9.52
CA ASN A 8 11.79 -26.12 8.73
C ASN A 8 10.35 -25.58 8.82
N VAL A 9 10.20 -24.28 9.04
CA VAL A 9 8.91 -23.60 9.14
C VAL A 9 8.83 -22.52 8.08
N ALA A 10 7.75 -22.49 7.30
CA ALA A 10 7.45 -21.43 6.34
C ALA A 10 6.27 -20.60 6.84
N MET A 11 6.41 -19.27 6.84
CA MET A 11 5.32 -18.34 7.07
C MET A 11 4.96 -17.65 5.76
N LEU A 12 3.71 -17.81 5.33
CA LEU A 12 3.20 -17.18 4.12
C LEU A 12 2.61 -15.81 4.44
N THR A 13 2.84 -14.84 3.56
CA THR A 13 2.25 -13.50 3.64
C THR A 13 1.74 -13.05 2.27
N ILE A 14 0.71 -12.23 2.23
CA ILE A 14 0.23 -11.61 1.00
C ILE A 14 1.11 -10.38 0.73
N GLY A 15 1.59 -10.25 -0.51
CA GLY A 15 2.49 -9.17 -0.90
C GLY A 15 3.95 -9.47 -0.60
N ASP A 16 4.70 -8.47 -0.19
CA ASP A 16 6.10 -8.59 0.17
C ASP A 16 6.28 -8.59 1.70
N PRO A 17 7.05 -9.54 2.28
CA PRO A 17 7.22 -9.64 3.72
C PRO A 17 7.97 -8.45 4.35
N SER A 18 8.71 -7.67 3.55
CA SER A 18 9.47 -6.51 4.04
C SER A 18 8.63 -5.21 4.09
N VAL A 19 7.44 -5.20 3.46
CA VAL A 19 6.61 -3.98 3.34
C VAL A 19 5.39 -4.05 4.26
N TYR A 20 5.45 -3.39 5.40
CA TYR A 20 4.37 -3.29 6.41
C TYR A 20 3.75 -4.64 6.80
N SER A 21 4.53 -5.72 6.77
CA SER A 21 4.10 -7.06 7.12
C SER A 21 4.27 -7.35 8.62
N THR A 22 3.31 -8.05 9.20
CA THR A 22 3.42 -8.57 10.58
C THR A 22 4.50 -9.65 10.70
N TYR A 23 4.93 -10.25 9.59
CA TYR A 23 6.05 -11.20 9.56
C TYR A 23 7.32 -10.63 10.20
N MET A 24 7.60 -9.35 10.05
CA MET A 24 8.81 -8.74 10.60
C MET A 24 8.94 -8.84 12.12
N TYR A 25 7.80 -8.91 12.85
CA TYR A 25 7.82 -9.14 14.29
C TYR A 25 8.26 -10.58 14.61
N ILE A 26 7.81 -11.55 13.82
CA ILE A 26 8.18 -12.96 13.96
C ILE A 26 9.63 -13.16 13.54
N HIS A 27 10.05 -12.57 12.40
CA HIS A 27 11.43 -12.62 11.92
C HIS A 27 12.42 -12.19 13.00
N LYS A 28 12.19 -11.03 13.61
CA LYS A 28 13.05 -10.51 14.69
C LYS A 28 13.13 -11.47 15.88
N ARG A 29 12.01 -12.05 16.29
CA ARG A 29 11.96 -13.00 17.41
C ARG A 29 12.71 -14.30 17.11
N VAL A 30 12.57 -14.82 15.90
CA VAL A 30 13.26 -16.05 15.44
C VAL A 30 14.77 -15.83 15.43
N MET A 31 15.23 -14.69 14.89
CA MET A 31 16.64 -14.32 14.89
C MET A 31 17.20 -14.13 16.31
N GLN A 32 16.46 -13.47 17.19
CA GLN A 32 16.84 -13.29 18.61
C GLN A 32 16.94 -14.61 19.37
N ALA A 33 16.15 -15.61 18.98
CA ALA A 33 16.21 -16.95 19.55
C ALA A 33 17.37 -17.81 18.97
N GLY A 34 18.21 -17.25 18.11
CA GLY A 34 19.39 -17.92 17.55
C GLY A 34 19.11 -18.79 16.32
N PHE A 35 17.90 -18.75 15.76
CA PHE A 35 17.58 -19.47 14.54
C PHE A 35 17.83 -18.63 13.29
N THR A 36 18.11 -19.28 12.17
CA THR A 36 18.22 -18.63 10.87
C THR A 36 16.84 -18.41 10.26
N ALA A 37 16.56 -17.21 9.75
CA ALA A 37 15.34 -16.88 9.00
C ALA A 37 15.70 -16.16 7.70
N VAL A 38 15.08 -16.59 6.61
CA VAL A 38 15.27 -16.02 5.27
C VAL A 38 13.95 -15.42 4.80
N MET A 39 14.02 -14.21 4.25
CA MET A 39 12.88 -13.57 3.56
C MET A 39 12.99 -13.82 2.07
N ILE A 40 11.88 -14.25 1.48
CA ILE A 40 11.74 -14.35 0.03
C ILE A 40 10.84 -13.20 -0.39
N SER A 41 11.35 -12.32 -1.26
CA SER A 41 10.61 -11.17 -1.77
C SER A 41 9.38 -11.61 -2.57
N GLY A 42 8.30 -10.87 -2.42
CA GLY A 42 7.06 -11.04 -3.17
C GLY A 42 6.76 -9.81 -4.03
N VAL A 43 5.54 -9.73 -4.54
CA VAL A 43 5.05 -8.56 -5.26
C VAL A 43 4.29 -7.66 -4.29
N PRO A 44 4.79 -6.45 -3.97
CA PRO A 44 4.06 -5.51 -3.11
C PRO A 44 2.70 -5.16 -3.71
N SER A 45 1.68 -5.00 -2.86
CA SER A 45 0.30 -4.76 -3.31
C SER A 45 0.15 -3.52 -4.19
N PHE A 46 0.93 -2.49 -3.98
CA PHE A 46 0.91 -1.29 -4.82
C PHE A 46 1.52 -1.51 -6.21
N CYS A 47 2.52 -2.39 -6.34
CA CYS A 47 3.03 -2.80 -7.65
C CYS A 47 2.00 -3.63 -8.42
N ALA A 48 1.31 -4.54 -7.75
CA ALA A 48 0.21 -5.30 -8.34
C ALA A 48 -0.93 -4.37 -8.77
N ALA A 49 -1.31 -3.40 -7.94
CA ALA A 49 -2.34 -2.40 -8.26
C ALA A 49 -1.93 -1.53 -9.46
N ALA A 50 -0.70 -1.04 -9.53
CA ALA A 50 -0.20 -0.25 -10.65
C ALA A 50 -0.22 -1.05 -11.96
N ALA A 51 0.22 -2.30 -11.94
CA ALA A 51 0.15 -3.21 -13.08
C ALA A 51 -1.29 -3.44 -13.53
N ARG A 52 -2.22 -3.65 -12.58
CA ARG A 52 -3.66 -3.82 -12.86
C ARG A 52 -4.29 -2.58 -13.48
N LEU A 53 -3.84 -1.39 -13.09
CA LEU A 53 -4.27 -0.11 -13.64
C LEU A 53 -3.63 0.21 -14.99
N GLY A 54 -2.53 -0.44 -15.34
CA GLY A 54 -1.72 -0.15 -16.52
C GLY A 54 -0.98 1.18 -16.41
N ILE A 55 -0.53 1.55 -15.20
CA ILE A 55 0.18 2.82 -14.94
C ILE A 55 1.58 2.57 -14.38
N SER A 56 2.50 3.48 -14.65
CA SER A 56 3.77 3.57 -13.94
C SER A 56 3.59 4.26 -12.60
N LEU A 57 4.26 3.78 -11.55
CA LEU A 57 4.35 4.49 -10.26
C LEU A 57 5.33 5.66 -10.33
N GLY A 58 6.41 5.54 -11.07
CA GLY A 58 7.39 6.59 -11.26
C GLY A 58 8.07 6.47 -12.60
N GLU A 59 8.39 7.61 -13.21
CA GLU A 59 9.13 7.74 -14.45
C GLU A 59 10.27 8.75 -14.25
N MET A 60 11.41 8.46 -14.83
CA MET A 60 12.61 9.32 -14.77
C MET A 60 12.98 9.72 -13.32
N MET A 61 12.63 10.94 -12.91
CA MET A 61 13.00 11.54 -11.62
C MET A 61 11.81 11.63 -10.65
N ASP A 62 10.70 10.95 -10.94
CA ASP A 62 9.52 10.97 -10.07
C ASP A 62 9.81 10.32 -8.72
N GLU A 63 9.46 11.01 -7.66
CA GLU A 63 9.49 10.47 -6.30
C GLU A 63 8.27 9.59 -6.06
N ILE A 64 8.46 8.49 -5.32
CA ILE A 64 7.38 7.60 -4.91
C ILE A 64 7.32 7.57 -3.39
N HIS A 65 6.23 8.03 -2.81
CA HIS A 65 5.97 8.04 -1.37
C HIS A 65 5.02 6.91 -0.99
N ILE A 66 5.47 5.97 -0.17
CA ILE A 66 4.65 4.86 0.32
C ILE A 66 4.17 5.19 1.73
N ILE A 67 2.86 5.38 1.89
CA ILE A 67 2.24 6.00 3.06
C ILE A 67 1.26 5.01 3.71
N PRO A 68 1.45 4.66 5.00
CA PRO A 68 0.47 3.86 5.74
C PRO A 68 -0.72 4.74 6.17
N ALA A 69 -1.79 4.75 5.38
CA ALA A 69 -2.98 5.60 5.59
C ALA A 69 -3.87 5.19 6.78
N SER A 70 -3.38 4.32 7.65
CA SER A 70 -4.00 4.06 8.96
C SER A 70 -3.67 5.13 10.01
N TYR A 71 -2.72 6.03 9.70
CA TYR A 71 -2.34 7.19 10.51
C TYR A 71 -2.84 8.49 9.87
N ASP A 72 -2.49 9.63 10.45
CA ASP A 72 -2.78 10.94 9.88
C ASP A 72 -2.05 11.13 8.55
N VAL A 73 -2.80 11.53 7.53
CA VAL A 73 -2.29 11.74 6.16
C VAL A 73 -2.33 13.20 5.71
N GLY A 74 -2.75 14.11 6.58
CA GLY A 74 -2.93 15.53 6.25
C GLY A 74 -1.67 16.17 5.67
N ASP A 75 -0.51 15.91 6.25
CA ASP A 75 0.77 16.47 5.81
C ASP A 75 1.22 15.91 4.45
N THR A 76 0.73 14.73 4.05
CA THR A 76 1.15 14.06 2.81
C THR A 76 0.63 14.73 1.55
N VAL A 77 -0.42 15.55 1.68
CA VAL A 77 -0.95 16.38 0.60
C VAL A 77 0.10 17.37 0.07
N GLY A 78 1.18 17.64 0.84
CA GLY A 78 2.36 18.45 0.48
C GLY A 78 3.32 17.78 -0.50
N TYR A 79 3.30 16.47 -0.62
CA TYR A 79 4.27 15.72 -1.40
C TYR A 79 4.02 15.86 -2.92
N GLY A 80 5.11 15.82 -3.69
CA GLY A 80 5.05 15.75 -5.15
C GLY A 80 5.10 14.31 -5.64
N GLY A 81 5.23 14.11 -6.94
CA GLY A 81 5.40 12.78 -7.53
C GLY A 81 4.19 11.87 -7.34
N THR A 82 4.43 10.64 -6.93
CA THR A 82 3.38 9.64 -6.71
C THR A 82 3.25 9.28 -5.24
N CYS A 83 2.07 9.45 -4.67
CA CYS A 83 1.73 9.00 -3.32
C CYS A 83 0.93 7.71 -3.37
N VAL A 84 1.42 6.67 -2.71
CA VAL A 84 0.76 5.38 -2.57
C VAL A 84 0.25 5.23 -1.15
N TYR A 85 -1.05 5.23 -0.97
CA TYR A 85 -1.69 5.06 0.34
C TYR A 85 -2.09 3.62 0.54
N MET A 86 -1.45 2.98 1.53
CA MET A 86 -1.71 1.60 1.93
C MET A 86 -2.55 1.53 3.20
N LYS A 87 -3.29 0.45 3.40
CA LYS A 87 -4.10 0.21 4.60
C LYS A 87 -5.14 1.31 4.88
N SER A 88 -5.63 1.92 3.82
CA SER A 88 -6.58 3.05 3.90
C SER A 88 -8.00 2.64 4.32
N GLY A 89 -8.37 1.37 4.24
CA GLY A 89 -9.75 0.90 4.34
C GLY A 89 -10.59 1.47 5.49
N LYS A 90 -10.03 1.61 6.70
CA LYS A 90 -10.75 2.21 7.85
C LYS A 90 -10.81 3.73 7.80
N LYS A 91 -9.88 4.38 7.14
CA LYS A 91 -9.72 5.84 7.05
C LYS A 91 -9.89 6.36 5.63
N LEU A 92 -10.48 5.59 4.75
CA LEU A 92 -10.62 5.94 3.34
C LEU A 92 -11.43 7.23 3.15
N ALA A 93 -12.51 7.42 3.90
CA ALA A 93 -13.32 8.63 3.84
C ALA A 93 -12.50 9.87 4.25
N GLU A 94 -11.71 9.77 5.32
CA GLU A 94 -10.79 10.83 5.77
C GLU A 94 -9.73 11.14 4.70
N LEU A 95 -9.13 10.11 4.09
CA LEU A 95 -8.17 10.28 3.00
C LEU A 95 -8.80 11.00 1.79
N ILE A 96 -10.01 10.61 1.39
CA ILE A 96 -10.73 11.25 0.27
C ILE A 96 -10.97 12.73 0.56
N GLU A 97 -11.37 13.07 1.78
CA GLU A 97 -11.61 14.47 2.17
C GLU A 97 -10.31 15.28 2.17
N VAL A 98 -9.23 14.72 2.69
CA VAL A 98 -7.90 15.33 2.65
C VAL A 98 -7.44 15.58 1.21
N LEU A 99 -7.66 14.61 0.32
CA LEU A 99 -7.30 14.75 -1.09
C LEU A 99 -8.15 15.80 -1.80
N ARG A 100 -9.46 15.87 -1.54
CA ARG A 100 -10.36 16.90 -2.11
C ARG A 100 -9.98 18.30 -1.65
N THR A 101 -9.70 18.47 -0.37
CA THR A 101 -9.26 19.75 0.18
C THR A 101 -7.89 20.14 -0.39
N GLY A 102 -6.99 19.20 -0.51
CA GLY A 102 -5.67 19.40 -1.09
C GLY A 102 -5.70 19.81 -2.57
N ASP A 103 -6.57 19.19 -3.35
CA ASP A 103 -6.76 19.53 -4.77
C ASP A 103 -7.26 20.98 -4.94
N ALA A 104 -8.18 21.40 -4.09
CA ALA A 104 -8.69 22.77 -4.10
C ALA A 104 -7.63 23.85 -3.76
N ILE A 105 -6.63 23.49 -2.92
CA ILE A 105 -5.57 24.40 -2.48
C ILE A 105 -4.39 24.43 -3.47
N ARG A 106 -4.16 23.33 -4.17
CA ARG A 106 -3.02 23.17 -5.06
C ARG A 106 -3.32 23.53 -6.50
N LYS A 107 -2.36 24.21 -7.12
CA LYS A 107 -2.37 24.50 -8.56
C LYS A 107 -1.89 23.31 -9.42
N LYS A 108 -1.58 22.17 -8.84
CA LYS A 108 -1.08 20.98 -9.54
C LYS A 108 -2.23 20.02 -9.83
N LYS A 109 -2.29 19.53 -11.04
CA LYS A 109 -3.27 18.52 -11.44
C LYS A 109 -3.00 17.22 -10.69
N MET A 110 -4.04 16.67 -10.08
CA MET A 110 -3.99 15.41 -9.36
C MET A 110 -4.79 14.33 -10.13
N THR A 111 -4.20 13.16 -10.30
CA THR A 111 -4.89 11.99 -10.85
C THR A 111 -4.93 10.91 -9.76
N VAL A 112 -6.13 10.43 -9.45
CA VAL A 112 -6.37 9.46 -8.38
C VAL A 112 -6.83 8.13 -8.95
N TYR A 113 -6.28 7.05 -8.42
CA TYR A 113 -6.64 5.69 -8.72
C TYR A 113 -6.85 4.91 -7.43
N GLY A 114 -7.75 3.93 -7.46
CA GLY A 114 -7.93 2.98 -6.38
C GLY A 114 -8.05 1.56 -6.90
N VAL A 115 -7.54 0.59 -6.14
CA VAL A 115 -7.79 -0.83 -6.37
C VAL A 115 -8.09 -1.49 -5.03
N THR A 116 -9.23 -2.16 -4.95
CA THR A 116 -9.62 -2.98 -3.81
C THR A 116 -9.52 -4.45 -4.18
N ASN A 117 -8.98 -5.27 -3.26
CA ASN A 117 -8.85 -6.72 -3.43
C ASN A 117 -8.15 -7.13 -4.74
N CYS A 118 -7.06 -6.44 -5.10
CA CYS A 118 -6.32 -6.67 -6.34
C CYS A 118 -5.95 -8.16 -6.50
N GLY A 119 -6.31 -8.74 -7.65
CA GLY A 119 -6.07 -10.15 -7.98
C GLY A 119 -7.06 -11.15 -7.36
N MET A 120 -8.12 -10.69 -6.69
CA MET A 120 -9.18 -11.53 -6.12
C MET A 120 -10.46 -11.44 -6.96
N GLU A 121 -11.39 -12.39 -6.81
CA GLU A 121 -12.70 -12.36 -7.50
C GLU A 121 -13.49 -11.07 -7.20
N SER A 122 -13.32 -10.51 -6.02
CA SER A 122 -13.97 -9.26 -5.59
C SER A 122 -13.16 -8.00 -5.93
N GLU A 123 -12.20 -8.10 -6.86
CA GLU A 123 -11.42 -6.96 -7.31
C GLU A 123 -12.30 -5.85 -7.87
N ARG A 124 -12.01 -4.61 -7.46
CA ARG A 124 -12.60 -3.40 -8.04
C ARG A 124 -11.54 -2.35 -8.29
N VAL A 125 -11.67 -1.68 -9.43
CA VAL A 125 -10.82 -0.57 -9.86
C VAL A 125 -11.63 0.73 -9.84
N TYR A 126 -11.03 1.79 -9.35
CA TYR A 126 -11.63 3.13 -9.25
C TYR A 126 -10.72 4.15 -9.94
N ARG A 127 -11.32 5.04 -10.72
CA ARG A 127 -10.62 6.11 -11.45
C ARG A 127 -11.22 7.48 -11.06
N GLY A 128 -10.49 8.21 -10.24
CA GLY A 128 -10.94 9.48 -9.67
C GLY A 128 -11.50 9.37 -8.25
N LEU A 129 -11.60 10.51 -7.59
CA LEU A 129 -12.07 10.59 -6.19
C LEU A 129 -13.53 10.17 -6.03
N ASP A 130 -14.37 10.46 -7.02
CA ASP A 130 -15.80 10.18 -6.91
C ASP A 130 -16.09 8.68 -6.94
N GLU A 131 -15.47 7.93 -7.84
CA GLU A 131 -15.58 6.48 -7.85
C GLU A 131 -14.99 5.87 -6.57
N LEU A 132 -13.89 6.44 -6.06
CA LEU A 132 -13.21 5.95 -4.86
C LEU A 132 -14.10 6.04 -3.61
N THR A 133 -15.11 6.94 -3.57
CA THR A 133 -16.08 7.01 -2.45
C THR A 133 -16.88 5.73 -2.29
N GLU A 134 -17.04 4.95 -3.33
CA GLU A 134 -17.76 3.67 -3.31
C GLU A 134 -16.89 2.50 -2.80
N ALA A 135 -15.59 2.71 -2.67
CA ALA A 135 -14.67 1.65 -2.29
C ALA A 135 -14.90 1.20 -0.84
N LYS A 136 -15.00 -0.11 -0.67
CA LYS A 136 -15.18 -0.77 0.63
C LYS A 136 -14.16 -1.89 0.75
N GLY A 137 -13.53 -2.00 1.90
CA GLY A 137 -12.65 -3.12 2.20
C GLY A 137 -11.27 -2.70 2.71
N TYR A 138 -10.72 -3.58 3.51
CA TYR A 138 -9.41 -3.37 4.17
C TYR A 138 -8.25 -3.34 3.16
N LEU A 139 -8.32 -4.18 2.12
CA LEU A 139 -7.29 -4.33 1.10
C LEU A 139 -7.48 -3.31 -0.04
N THR A 140 -7.52 -2.03 0.31
CA THR A 140 -7.64 -0.92 -0.65
C THR A 140 -6.30 -0.20 -0.75
N ILE A 141 -5.80 -0.07 -1.98
CA ILE A 141 -4.63 0.73 -2.35
C ILE A 141 -5.14 1.97 -3.08
N VAL A 142 -4.70 3.15 -2.67
CA VAL A 142 -4.96 4.41 -3.38
C VAL A 142 -3.65 4.95 -3.91
N ILE A 143 -3.62 5.30 -5.19
CA ILE A 143 -2.46 5.87 -5.87
C ILE A 143 -2.84 7.26 -6.37
N VAL A 144 -2.07 8.26 -5.98
CA VAL A 144 -2.25 9.66 -6.38
C VAL A 144 -1.01 10.12 -7.11
N LYS A 145 -1.17 10.57 -8.35
CA LYS A 145 -0.09 11.15 -9.16
C LYS A 145 -0.31 12.64 -9.30
N TYR A 146 0.72 13.41 -8.98
CA TYR A 146 0.76 14.87 -9.13
C TYR A 146 1.60 15.23 -10.35
N SER A 147 1.03 16.05 -11.27
CA SER A 147 1.67 16.51 -12.51
C SER A 147 1.67 18.04 -12.61
#